data_79c17df893370108b479648389977689
#
_entry.id   79c17df893370108b479648389977689
#
_cell.length_a   1.000
_cell.length_b   1.000
_cell.length_c   1.000
_cell.angle_alpha   90.00
_cell.angle_beta   90.00
_cell.angle_gamma   90.00
#
_symmetry.space_group_name_H-M   'P 1'
#
loop_
_entity.id
_entity.type
_entity.pdbx_description
1 polymer ?
#
loop_
_entity_poly.entity_id
_entity_poly.type
_entity_poly.pdbx_seq_one_letter_code
_entity_poly.pdbx_strand_id
1 'polypeptide(L)'
;MAEGGTDCWITPAGNPDYAKQVIYYDGLATNTNATNKLFGQAYSMIGNCNAVVNRAELLTDGNEKDITTLVAEARCLRAFYYSILVNTYGNVTLTLEESSQDPILTPQRNSIEELYTQIIDDLKFAANNLEDTPYDNNRARVTKKTALGLLARVYAQGGGEYGLTEDGVSYWQRAKEVAEDMILAYGDCLYDDVEDVWAPANNRNNKEALFIAAGPDATNLGIGMLEHNVITTLLICIQSQILSLFILLRIIRTIGMDVPTIIR
;
A
#
# COMPACT_ATOMS: atom_id res chain seq x y z
N MET A 1 9.55 9.85 2.37
CA MET A 1 10.79 9.02 2.37
C MET A 1 11.14 8.44 1.00
N ALA A 2 10.18 8.03 0.19
CA ALA A 2 10.47 7.39 -1.09
C ALA A 2 11.20 8.28 -2.11
N GLU A 3 10.99 9.60 -2.06
CA GLU A 3 11.68 10.58 -2.92
C GLU A 3 12.88 11.26 -2.23
N GLY A 4 13.05 11.03 -0.93
CA GLY A 4 14.20 11.56 -0.19
C GLY A 4 15.47 10.88 -0.66
N GLY A 5 16.54 11.66 -0.89
CA GLY A 5 17.80 11.13 -1.42
C GLY A 5 17.90 11.10 -2.95
N THR A 6 16.86 11.55 -3.66
CA THR A 6 16.92 11.79 -5.10
C THR A 6 17.37 13.24 -5.37
N ASP A 7 17.74 13.51 -6.61
CA ASP A 7 18.09 14.86 -7.09
C ASP A 7 16.89 15.80 -7.23
N CYS A 8 15.67 15.26 -7.07
CA CYS A 8 14.43 16.01 -7.19
C CYS A 8 14.01 16.74 -5.90
N TRP A 9 14.64 16.41 -4.77
CA TRP A 9 14.20 16.92 -3.45
C TRP A 9 15.34 17.54 -2.65
N ILE A 10 15.07 18.74 -2.14
CA ILE A 10 15.93 19.42 -1.16
C ILE A 10 15.12 19.73 0.09
N THR A 11 15.79 19.79 1.25
CA THR A 11 15.17 20.24 2.49
C THR A 11 15.59 21.68 2.79
N PRO A 12 14.63 22.60 3.09
CA PRO A 12 14.98 23.94 3.56
C PRO A 12 15.80 23.93 4.85
N ALA A 13 16.56 24.99 5.07
CA ALA A 13 17.29 25.18 6.34
C ALA A 13 16.28 25.19 7.52
N GLY A 14 16.60 24.47 8.58
CA GLY A 14 15.73 24.37 9.77
C GLY A 14 14.80 23.17 9.82
N ASN A 15 14.75 22.34 8.79
CA ASN A 15 13.98 21.10 8.83
C ASN A 15 14.57 20.08 9.83
N PRO A 16 13.72 19.15 10.33
CA PRO A 16 14.15 18.11 11.25
C PRO A 16 15.32 17.28 10.71
N ASP A 17 16.19 16.81 11.61
CA ASP A 17 17.40 16.05 11.25
C ASP A 17 17.11 14.81 10.40
N TYR A 18 15.94 14.15 10.60
CA TYR A 18 15.58 12.99 9.77
C TYR A 18 15.43 13.32 8.28
N ALA A 19 15.00 14.54 7.94
CA ALA A 19 14.92 14.98 6.54
C ALA A 19 16.32 15.14 5.94
N LYS A 20 17.25 15.72 6.69
CA LYS A 20 18.66 15.83 6.27
C LYS A 20 19.32 14.47 6.10
N GLN A 21 19.05 13.54 7.02
CA GLN A 21 19.57 12.17 6.96
C GLN A 21 19.15 11.44 5.70
N VAL A 22 17.88 11.57 5.29
CA VAL A 22 17.36 10.89 4.07
C VAL A 22 17.78 11.61 2.79
N ILE A 23 17.78 12.95 2.78
CA ILE A 23 18.03 13.75 1.56
C ILE A 23 19.52 13.90 1.29
N TYR A 24 20.33 14.18 2.32
CA TYR A 24 21.75 14.45 2.17
C TYR A 24 22.64 13.29 2.63
N TYR A 25 22.05 12.22 3.14
CA TYR A 25 22.77 11.09 3.76
C TYR A 25 23.67 11.52 4.93
N ASP A 26 23.41 12.71 5.50
CA ASP A 26 24.16 13.25 6.61
C ASP A 26 23.74 12.62 7.94
N GLY A 27 24.66 11.90 8.58
CA GLY A 27 24.39 11.17 9.82
C GLY A 27 23.41 10.00 9.67
N LEU A 28 23.23 9.45 8.47
CA LEU A 28 22.41 8.26 8.27
C LEU A 28 23.04 7.04 8.93
N ALA A 29 22.36 6.47 9.91
CA ALA A 29 22.76 5.28 10.64
C ALA A 29 21.58 4.33 10.80
N THR A 30 21.84 3.10 11.23
CA THR A 30 20.82 2.05 11.36
C THR A 30 19.69 2.36 12.35
N ASN A 31 19.89 3.33 13.25
CA ASN A 31 18.94 3.73 14.28
C ASN A 31 18.50 5.20 14.14
N THR A 32 18.48 5.75 12.93
CA THR A 32 18.05 7.14 12.71
C THR A 32 16.56 7.33 12.96
N ASN A 33 16.16 8.56 13.28
CA ASN A 33 14.75 8.90 13.45
C ASN A 33 13.91 8.62 12.20
N ALA A 34 14.48 8.72 11.01
CA ALA A 34 13.80 8.44 9.75
C ALA A 34 13.40 6.97 9.66
N THR A 35 14.33 6.06 9.90
CA THR A 35 14.09 4.61 9.86
C THR A 35 13.19 4.16 11.00
N ASN A 36 13.44 4.63 12.22
CA ASN A 36 12.66 4.24 13.40
C ASN A 36 11.20 4.69 13.33
N LYS A 37 10.91 5.89 12.80
CA LYS A 37 9.53 6.38 12.67
C LYS A 37 8.70 5.52 11.71
N LEU A 38 9.23 5.20 10.53
CA LEU A 38 8.50 4.37 9.57
C LEU A 38 8.22 2.98 10.16
N PHE A 39 9.25 2.36 10.76
CA PHE A 39 9.14 1.05 11.39
C PHE A 39 8.07 1.04 12.50
N GLY A 40 8.20 1.97 13.44
CA GLY A 40 7.26 2.05 14.58
C GLY A 40 5.82 2.36 14.15
N GLN A 41 5.63 3.26 13.19
CA GLN A 41 4.29 3.58 12.66
C GLN A 41 3.67 2.39 11.93
N ALA A 42 4.44 1.68 11.11
CA ALA A 42 3.94 0.51 10.41
C ALA A 42 3.49 -0.60 11.39
N TYR A 43 4.31 -0.91 12.41
CA TYR A 43 3.90 -1.90 13.42
C TYR A 43 2.74 -1.44 14.29
N SER A 44 2.62 -0.14 14.58
CA SER A 44 1.45 0.40 15.28
C SER A 44 0.17 0.17 14.46
N MET A 45 0.22 0.40 13.14
CA MET A 45 -0.93 0.14 12.27
C MET A 45 -1.23 -1.35 12.12
N ILE A 46 -0.20 -2.20 12.03
CA ILE A 46 -0.35 -3.66 12.04
C ILE A 46 -1.04 -4.12 13.33
N GLY A 47 -0.63 -3.59 14.49
CA GLY A 47 -1.28 -3.90 15.77
C GLY A 47 -2.77 -3.52 15.79
N ASN A 48 -3.13 -2.37 15.23
CA ASN A 48 -4.53 -1.97 15.08
C ASN A 48 -5.30 -2.92 14.15
N CYS A 49 -4.70 -3.33 13.03
CA CYS A 49 -5.31 -4.31 12.13
C CYS A 49 -5.51 -5.68 12.82
N ASN A 50 -4.51 -6.15 13.56
CA ASN A 50 -4.62 -7.38 14.33
C ASN A 50 -5.75 -7.30 15.37
N ALA A 51 -5.88 -6.17 16.09
CA ALA A 51 -6.96 -5.97 17.03
C ALA A 51 -8.35 -6.08 16.39
N VAL A 52 -8.52 -5.52 15.18
CA VAL A 52 -9.78 -5.67 14.42
C VAL A 52 -10.03 -7.13 14.06
N VAL A 53 -9.03 -7.81 13.48
CA VAL A 53 -9.16 -9.20 13.04
C VAL A 53 -9.47 -10.12 14.20
N ASN A 54 -8.71 -10.03 15.30
CA ASN A 54 -8.88 -10.94 16.45
C ASN A 54 -10.17 -10.66 17.24
N ARG A 55 -10.59 -9.38 17.36
CA ARG A 55 -11.81 -9.04 18.08
C ARG A 55 -13.09 -9.27 17.28
N ALA A 56 -12.99 -9.31 15.95
CA ALA A 56 -14.15 -9.60 15.10
C ALA A 56 -14.79 -10.95 15.41
N GLU A 57 -13.99 -11.95 15.79
CA GLU A 57 -14.47 -13.28 16.19
C GLU A 57 -15.31 -13.25 17.48
N LEU A 58 -15.19 -12.20 18.29
CA LEU A 58 -15.94 -12.03 19.53
C LEU A 58 -17.30 -11.33 19.32
N LEU A 59 -17.56 -10.82 18.11
CA LEU A 59 -18.80 -10.11 17.80
C LEU A 59 -19.92 -11.10 17.49
N THR A 60 -20.88 -11.20 18.41
CA THR A 60 -22.04 -12.10 18.25
C THR A 60 -23.29 -11.40 17.71
N ASP A 61 -23.35 -10.07 17.79
CA ASP A 61 -24.56 -9.29 17.54
C ASP A 61 -24.49 -8.43 16.26
N GLY A 62 -23.46 -8.65 15.40
CA GLY A 62 -23.26 -7.90 14.17
C GLY A 62 -23.82 -8.60 12.93
N ASN A 63 -24.02 -7.81 11.87
CA ASN A 63 -24.25 -8.40 10.55
C ASN A 63 -22.96 -9.08 10.07
N GLU A 64 -23.01 -10.37 9.80
CA GLU A 64 -21.86 -11.19 9.38
C GLU A 64 -21.14 -10.60 8.16
N LYS A 65 -21.90 -10.06 7.19
CA LYS A 65 -21.33 -9.42 6.01
C LYS A 65 -20.52 -8.17 6.38
N ASP A 66 -21.01 -7.34 7.29
CA ASP A 66 -20.33 -6.12 7.71
C ASP A 66 -19.06 -6.48 8.50
N ILE A 67 -19.13 -7.46 9.39
CA ILE A 67 -17.98 -7.95 10.15
C ILE A 67 -16.91 -8.48 9.18
N THR A 68 -17.30 -9.32 8.22
CA THR A 68 -16.38 -9.85 7.21
C THR A 68 -15.74 -8.75 6.37
N THR A 69 -16.50 -7.71 6.00
CA THR A 69 -15.98 -6.55 5.27
C THR A 69 -14.94 -5.80 6.10
N LEU A 70 -15.20 -5.55 7.38
CA LEU A 70 -14.26 -4.87 8.28
C LEU A 70 -12.96 -5.68 8.47
N VAL A 71 -13.07 -7.00 8.63
CA VAL A 71 -11.93 -7.90 8.70
C VAL A 71 -11.12 -7.86 7.39
N ALA A 72 -11.81 -7.86 6.24
CA ALA A 72 -11.17 -7.82 4.93
C ALA A 72 -10.40 -6.50 4.71
N GLU A 73 -10.97 -5.37 5.15
CA GLU A 73 -10.26 -4.09 5.13
C GLU A 73 -9.03 -4.09 6.04
N ALA A 74 -9.17 -4.61 7.26
CA ALA A 74 -8.06 -4.70 8.21
C ALA A 74 -6.93 -5.58 7.67
N ARG A 75 -7.25 -6.73 7.07
CA ARG A 75 -6.27 -7.61 6.42
C ARG A 75 -5.60 -6.95 5.23
N CYS A 76 -6.35 -6.24 4.38
CA CYS A 76 -5.80 -5.47 3.26
C CYS A 76 -4.78 -4.43 3.73
N LEU A 77 -5.10 -3.66 4.77
CA LEU A 77 -4.21 -2.66 5.34
C LEU A 77 -3.01 -3.30 6.05
N ARG A 78 -3.19 -4.43 6.73
CA ARG A 78 -2.08 -5.18 7.34
C ARG A 78 -1.08 -5.63 6.28
N ALA A 79 -1.56 -6.20 5.20
CA ALA A 79 -0.74 -6.59 4.06
C ALA A 79 0.02 -5.40 3.44
N PHE A 80 -0.65 -4.25 3.31
CA PHE A 80 -0.03 -3.02 2.83
C PHE A 80 1.13 -2.59 3.72
N TYR A 81 0.96 -2.56 5.04
CA TYR A 81 2.03 -2.17 5.96
C TYR A 81 3.17 -3.19 6.00
N TYR A 82 2.87 -4.50 5.95
CA TYR A 82 3.92 -5.51 5.84
C TYR A 82 4.68 -5.42 4.52
N SER A 83 4.03 -5.12 3.41
CA SER A 83 4.71 -4.90 2.13
C SER A 83 5.70 -3.74 2.18
N ILE A 84 5.35 -2.65 2.87
CA ILE A 84 6.26 -1.52 3.12
C ILE A 84 7.44 -1.96 3.98
N LEU A 85 7.18 -2.70 5.07
CA LEU A 85 8.24 -3.17 5.97
C LEU A 85 9.22 -4.09 5.25
N VAL A 86 8.74 -5.07 4.50
CA VAL A 86 9.59 -6.02 3.76
C VAL A 86 10.43 -5.30 2.72
N ASN A 87 9.83 -4.39 1.96
CA ASN A 87 10.55 -3.63 0.92
C ASN A 87 11.60 -2.67 1.49
N THR A 88 11.43 -2.21 2.74
CA THR A 88 12.34 -1.22 3.34
C THR A 88 13.39 -1.88 4.24
N TYR A 89 13.03 -2.94 4.95
CA TYR A 89 13.87 -3.53 6.00
C TYR A 89 14.21 -5.01 5.75
N GLY A 90 13.67 -5.63 4.71
CA GLY A 90 13.85 -7.06 4.45
C GLY A 90 13.12 -7.93 5.47
N ASN A 91 13.81 -8.90 6.03
CA ASN A 91 13.27 -9.80 7.04
C ASN A 91 12.85 -9.03 8.30
N VAL A 92 11.57 -9.10 8.64
CA VAL A 92 10.96 -8.48 9.82
C VAL A 92 10.18 -9.51 10.64
N THR A 93 9.75 -9.14 11.83
CA THR A 93 8.94 -10.03 12.68
C THR A 93 7.50 -10.03 12.19
N LEU A 94 6.93 -11.23 11.95
CA LEU A 94 5.52 -11.40 11.64
C LEU A 94 4.73 -11.56 12.93
N THR A 95 3.78 -10.65 13.17
CA THR A 95 2.85 -10.68 14.31
C THR A 95 1.43 -10.62 13.78
N LEU A 96 0.61 -11.61 14.13
CA LEU A 96 -0.79 -11.73 13.69
C LEU A 96 -1.77 -11.55 14.84
N GLU A 97 -1.26 -11.57 16.05
CA GLU A 97 -2.03 -11.42 17.27
C GLU A 97 -2.10 -9.95 17.69
N GLU A 98 -3.19 -9.59 18.34
CA GLU A 98 -3.28 -8.30 19.02
C GLU A 98 -2.19 -8.20 20.09
N SER A 99 -1.54 -7.04 20.17
CA SER A 99 -0.52 -6.80 21.19
C SER A 99 -1.09 -7.01 22.58
N SER A 100 -0.64 -8.06 23.27
CA SER A 100 -0.96 -8.30 24.66
C SER A 100 -0.15 -7.35 25.57
N GLN A 101 -0.49 -7.33 26.86
CA GLN A 101 0.32 -6.57 27.85
C GLN A 101 1.72 -7.16 28.04
N ASP A 102 1.94 -8.39 27.55
CA ASP A 102 3.25 -9.04 27.59
C ASP A 102 3.99 -8.78 26.28
N PRO A 103 5.01 -7.91 26.28
CA PRO A 103 5.78 -7.63 25.08
C PRO A 103 6.60 -8.85 24.66
N ILE A 104 6.77 -9.04 23.34
CA ILE A 104 7.70 -10.05 22.82
C ILE A 104 9.12 -9.62 23.18
N LEU A 105 9.71 -10.27 24.18
CA LEU A 105 11.04 -9.93 24.69
C LEU A 105 12.18 -10.32 23.72
N THR A 106 11.94 -11.32 22.88
CA THR A 106 12.91 -11.83 21.89
C THR A 106 12.25 -11.97 20.52
N PRO A 107 11.99 -10.86 19.82
CA PRO A 107 11.39 -10.93 18.48
C PRO A 107 12.35 -11.65 17.52
N GLN A 108 11.81 -12.59 16.76
CA GLN A 108 12.54 -13.29 15.69
C GLN A 108 12.12 -12.70 14.35
N ARG A 109 13.06 -12.62 13.41
CA ARG A 109 12.77 -12.21 12.04
C ARG A 109 12.27 -13.42 11.27
N ASN A 110 11.14 -13.26 10.59
CA ASN A 110 10.61 -14.28 9.69
C ASN A 110 11.32 -14.24 8.33
N SER A 111 11.27 -15.33 7.60
CA SER A 111 11.79 -15.40 6.25
C SER A 111 10.99 -14.54 5.29
N ILE A 112 11.57 -14.18 4.16
CA ILE A 112 10.89 -13.44 3.11
C ILE A 112 9.69 -14.23 2.59
N GLU A 113 9.84 -15.54 2.42
CA GLU A 113 8.79 -16.45 1.97
C GLU A 113 7.58 -16.45 2.92
N GLU A 114 7.82 -16.54 4.23
CA GLU A 114 6.75 -16.51 5.23
C GLU A 114 6.01 -15.17 5.21
N LEU A 115 6.75 -14.05 5.10
CA LEU A 115 6.18 -12.72 5.04
C LEU A 115 5.33 -12.51 3.78
N TYR A 116 5.85 -12.90 2.61
CA TYR A 116 5.10 -12.79 1.36
C TYR A 116 3.89 -13.71 1.33
N THR A 117 3.99 -14.93 1.86
CA THR A 117 2.84 -15.83 2.00
C THR A 117 1.72 -15.17 2.80
N GLN A 118 2.02 -14.60 3.96
CA GLN A 118 1.02 -13.93 4.78
C GLN A 118 0.44 -12.68 4.11
N ILE A 119 1.27 -11.86 3.45
CA ILE A 119 0.81 -10.68 2.71
C ILE A 119 -0.16 -11.09 1.61
N ILE A 120 0.16 -12.13 0.85
CA ILE A 120 -0.68 -12.64 -0.24
C ILE A 120 -1.98 -13.21 0.29
N ASP A 121 -1.95 -13.98 1.37
CA ASP A 121 -3.15 -14.55 2.00
C ASP A 121 -4.10 -13.45 2.48
N ASP A 122 -3.58 -12.40 3.08
CA ASP A 122 -4.36 -11.26 3.52
C ASP A 122 -4.99 -10.51 2.33
N LEU A 123 -4.25 -10.32 1.24
CA LEU A 123 -4.76 -9.65 0.04
C LEU A 123 -5.77 -10.50 -0.73
N LYS A 124 -5.58 -11.81 -0.82
CA LYS A 124 -6.55 -12.74 -1.41
C LYS A 124 -7.85 -12.75 -0.61
N PHE A 125 -7.76 -12.82 0.71
CA PHE A 125 -8.94 -12.73 1.57
C PHE A 125 -9.67 -11.40 1.33
N ALA A 126 -8.96 -10.29 1.28
CA ALA A 126 -9.52 -8.98 1.03
C ALA A 126 -10.19 -8.89 -0.35
N ALA A 127 -9.54 -9.36 -1.41
CA ALA A 127 -10.08 -9.37 -2.77
C ALA A 127 -11.36 -10.20 -2.90
N ASN A 128 -11.50 -11.26 -2.10
CA ASN A 128 -12.68 -12.13 -2.13
C ASN A 128 -13.86 -11.59 -1.30
N ASN A 129 -13.61 -10.73 -0.32
CA ASN A 129 -14.63 -10.28 0.63
C ASN A 129 -14.93 -8.78 0.58
N LEU A 130 -14.17 -7.98 -0.17
CA LEU A 130 -14.45 -6.58 -0.40
C LEU A 130 -15.29 -6.38 -1.66
N GLU A 131 -16.12 -5.34 -1.64
CA GLU A 131 -16.90 -4.88 -2.79
C GLU A 131 -16.10 -3.85 -3.60
N ASP A 132 -16.55 -3.57 -4.83
CA ASP A 132 -15.97 -2.52 -5.67
C ASP A 132 -16.31 -1.11 -5.17
N THR A 133 -17.46 -0.97 -4.52
CA THR A 133 -17.85 0.26 -3.83
C THR A 133 -17.31 0.26 -2.41
N PRO A 134 -16.67 1.36 -1.96
CA PRO A 134 -16.18 1.43 -0.61
C PRO A 134 -17.33 1.41 0.40
N TYR A 135 -17.12 0.75 1.54
CA TYR A 135 -18.10 0.66 2.61
C TYR A 135 -18.56 2.06 3.04
N ASP A 136 -19.86 2.26 3.25
CA ASP A 136 -20.51 3.54 3.53
C ASP A 136 -20.22 4.64 2.48
N ASN A 137 -19.87 4.27 1.26
CA ASN A 137 -19.43 5.21 0.22
C ASN A 137 -18.24 6.10 0.66
N ASN A 138 -17.51 5.69 1.67
CA ASN A 138 -16.34 6.41 2.15
C ASN A 138 -15.10 6.04 1.32
N ARG A 139 -14.69 6.95 0.45
CA ARG A 139 -13.57 6.74 -0.48
C ARG A 139 -12.18 6.60 0.17
N ALA A 140 -12.06 6.90 1.45
CA ALA A 140 -10.85 6.61 2.23
C ALA A 140 -10.75 5.14 2.64
N ARG A 141 -11.77 4.32 2.37
CA ARG A 141 -11.76 2.90 2.70
C ARG A 141 -11.28 2.08 1.50
N VAL A 142 -10.62 0.98 1.80
CA VAL A 142 -10.11 0.06 0.79
C VAL A 142 -11.25 -0.71 0.12
N THR A 143 -11.05 -1.08 -1.14
CA THR A 143 -12.03 -1.81 -1.96
C THR A 143 -11.39 -3.06 -2.56
N LYS A 144 -12.19 -3.88 -3.21
CA LYS A 144 -11.71 -5.02 -3.98
C LYS A 144 -10.63 -4.62 -4.99
N LYS A 145 -10.85 -3.51 -5.70
CA LYS A 145 -9.88 -2.93 -6.64
C LYS A 145 -8.54 -2.62 -5.96
N THR A 146 -8.58 -2.07 -4.72
CA THR A 146 -7.37 -1.81 -3.92
C THR A 146 -6.63 -3.10 -3.60
N ALA A 147 -7.34 -4.12 -3.13
CA ALA A 147 -6.74 -5.41 -2.75
C ALA A 147 -6.08 -6.11 -3.95
N LEU A 148 -6.76 -6.13 -5.10
CA LEU A 148 -6.22 -6.72 -6.33
C LEU A 148 -5.00 -5.96 -6.85
N GLY A 149 -5.03 -4.62 -6.85
CA GLY A 149 -3.88 -3.81 -7.27
C GLY A 149 -2.66 -3.99 -6.37
N LEU A 150 -2.86 -4.10 -5.06
CA LEU A 150 -1.79 -4.43 -4.12
C LEU A 150 -1.29 -5.86 -4.33
N LEU A 151 -2.17 -6.82 -4.59
CA LEU A 151 -1.82 -8.22 -4.84
C LEU A 151 -0.94 -8.36 -6.09
N ALA A 152 -1.33 -7.74 -7.20
CA ALA A 152 -0.51 -7.72 -8.42
C ALA A 152 0.89 -7.13 -8.17
N ARG A 153 0.95 -6.02 -7.41
CA ARG A 153 2.21 -5.37 -7.04
C ARG A 153 3.09 -6.26 -6.16
N VAL A 154 2.52 -6.87 -5.13
CA VAL A 154 3.24 -7.75 -4.20
C VAL A 154 3.81 -8.95 -4.93
N TYR A 155 3.03 -9.60 -5.80
CA TYR A 155 3.53 -10.67 -6.64
C TYR A 155 4.68 -10.22 -7.55
N ALA A 156 4.54 -9.05 -8.22
CA ALA A 156 5.58 -8.54 -9.10
C ALA A 156 6.88 -8.25 -8.33
N GLN A 157 6.79 -7.69 -7.13
CA GLN A 157 7.95 -7.41 -6.28
C GLN A 157 8.61 -8.70 -5.77
N GLY A 158 7.85 -9.64 -5.24
CA GLY A 158 8.37 -10.92 -4.74
C GLY A 158 9.00 -11.77 -5.84
N GLY A 159 8.43 -11.73 -7.05
CA GLY A 159 8.99 -12.39 -8.22
C GLY A 159 10.28 -11.72 -8.72
N GLY A 160 10.34 -10.38 -8.70
CA GLY A 160 11.47 -9.61 -9.20
C GLY A 160 12.66 -9.59 -8.27
N GLU A 161 12.44 -9.43 -6.98
CA GLU A 161 13.52 -9.28 -6.01
C GLU A 161 13.99 -10.61 -5.43
N TYR A 162 13.07 -11.56 -5.24
CA TYR A 162 13.37 -12.80 -4.50
C TYR A 162 13.12 -14.08 -5.32
N GLY A 163 12.58 -13.98 -6.53
CA GLY A 163 12.30 -15.14 -7.38
C GLY A 163 11.26 -16.10 -6.80
N LEU A 164 10.33 -15.60 -5.99
CA LEU A 164 9.35 -16.42 -5.27
C LEU A 164 8.38 -17.13 -6.20
N THR A 165 7.87 -18.25 -5.73
CA THR A 165 6.86 -19.07 -6.40
C THR A 165 5.73 -19.45 -5.45
N GLU A 166 4.54 -19.68 -5.99
CA GLU A 166 3.39 -20.22 -5.29
C GLU A 166 2.89 -21.44 -6.07
N ASP A 167 2.79 -22.59 -5.41
CA ASP A 167 2.40 -23.87 -6.03
C ASP A 167 3.20 -24.19 -7.32
N GLY A 168 4.48 -23.85 -7.35
CA GLY A 168 5.37 -24.07 -8.49
C GLY A 168 5.19 -23.06 -9.63
N VAL A 169 4.30 -22.09 -9.50
CA VAL A 169 4.09 -20.99 -10.44
C VAL A 169 4.86 -19.76 -9.99
N SER A 170 5.60 -19.12 -10.89
CA SER A 170 6.35 -17.92 -10.52
C SER A 170 5.42 -16.78 -10.13
N TYR A 171 5.85 -15.95 -9.16
CA TYR A 171 5.10 -14.76 -8.77
C TYR A 171 4.91 -13.77 -9.93
N TRP A 172 5.82 -13.73 -10.90
CA TRP A 172 5.63 -12.96 -12.14
C TRP A 172 4.41 -13.43 -12.93
N GLN A 173 4.21 -14.76 -13.03
CA GLN A 173 3.03 -15.30 -13.71
C GLN A 173 1.75 -14.99 -12.92
N ARG A 174 1.79 -15.09 -11.59
CA ARG A 174 0.67 -14.69 -10.73
C ARG A 174 0.34 -13.20 -10.84
N ALA A 175 1.37 -12.34 -10.86
CA ALA A 175 1.19 -10.90 -11.06
C ALA A 175 0.50 -10.60 -12.40
N LYS A 176 0.90 -11.30 -13.46
CA LYS A 176 0.29 -11.19 -14.79
C LYS A 176 -1.20 -11.58 -14.74
N GLU A 177 -1.53 -12.74 -14.17
CA GLU A 177 -2.91 -13.25 -14.06
C GLU A 177 -3.81 -12.22 -13.35
N VAL A 178 -3.39 -11.73 -12.18
CA VAL A 178 -4.14 -10.71 -11.44
C VAL A 178 -4.26 -9.40 -12.23
N ALA A 179 -3.23 -8.97 -12.94
CA ALA A 179 -3.27 -7.75 -13.74
C ALA A 179 -4.20 -7.90 -14.96
N GLU A 180 -4.22 -9.05 -15.62
CA GLU A 180 -5.14 -9.34 -16.72
C GLU A 180 -6.60 -9.33 -16.24
N ASP A 181 -6.90 -9.95 -15.10
CA ASP A 181 -8.23 -9.92 -14.47
C ASP A 181 -8.64 -8.49 -14.11
N MET A 182 -7.73 -7.68 -13.59
CA MET A 182 -7.98 -6.26 -13.30
C MET A 182 -8.26 -5.44 -14.56
N ILE A 183 -7.51 -5.64 -15.63
CA ILE A 183 -7.73 -4.95 -16.90
C ILE A 183 -9.10 -5.32 -17.46
N LEU A 184 -9.49 -6.59 -17.38
CA LEU A 184 -10.80 -7.05 -17.83
C LEU A 184 -11.94 -6.45 -17.01
N ALA A 185 -11.77 -6.37 -15.68
CA ALA A 185 -12.82 -5.90 -14.79
C ALA A 185 -12.92 -4.36 -14.73
N TYR A 186 -11.78 -3.64 -14.85
CA TYR A 186 -11.64 -2.20 -14.58
C TYR A 186 -10.99 -1.43 -15.73
N GLY A 187 -10.93 -1.96 -16.95
CA GLY A 187 -10.26 -1.34 -18.10
C GLY A 187 -10.72 0.09 -18.41
N ASP A 188 -11.98 0.41 -18.09
CA ASP A 188 -12.55 1.75 -18.30
C ASP A 188 -12.20 2.75 -17.19
N CYS A 189 -11.36 2.39 -16.24
CA CYS A 189 -11.00 3.28 -15.15
C CYS A 189 -9.91 4.30 -15.50
N LEU A 190 -9.30 4.23 -16.66
CA LEU A 190 -8.30 5.22 -17.09
C LEU A 190 -8.97 6.49 -17.63
N TYR A 191 -8.30 7.62 -17.45
CA TYR A 191 -8.67 8.88 -18.11
C TYR A 191 -8.07 8.92 -19.52
N ASP A 192 -8.78 9.58 -20.44
CA ASP A 192 -8.28 9.76 -21.81
C ASP A 192 -7.13 10.77 -21.85
N ASP A 193 -7.17 11.76 -20.95
CA ASP A 193 -6.15 12.79 -20.83
C ASP A 193 -5.45 12.72 -19.46
N VAL A 194 -4.12 12.81 -19.48
CA VAL A 194 -3.29 12.82 -18.25
C VAL A 194 -3.62 14.03 -17.37
N GLU A 195 -4.05 15.17 -17.94
CA GLU A 195 -4.45 16.36 -17.19
C GLU A 195 -5.65 16.08 -16.29
N ASP A 196 -6.58 15.23 -16.73
CA ASP A 196 -7.76 14.85 -15.95
C ASP A 196 -7.44 14.08 -14.69
N VAL A 197 -6.34 13.32 -14.67
CA VAL A 197 -5.86 12.60 -13.48
C VAL A 197 -5.57 13.58 -12.33
N TRP A 198 -5.10 14.77 -12.66
CA TRP A 198 -4.68 15.80 -11.71
C TRP A 198 -5.70 16.94 -11.55
N ALA A 199 -6.78 16.91 -12.31
CA ALA A 199 -7.80 17.95 -12.24
C ALA A 199 -8.40 18.03 -10.82
N PRO A 200 -8.52 19.24 -10.22
CA PRO A 200 -9.08 19.39 -8.87
C PRO A 200 -10.47 18.79 -8.72
N ALA A 201 -11.27 18.81 -9.77
CA ALA A 201 -12.60 18.21 -9.80
C ALA A 201 -12.58 16.68 -9.61
N ASN A 202 -11.48 16.03 -10.02
CA ASN A 202 -11.32 14.58 -9.97
C ASN A 202 -10.60 14.10 -8.71
N ASN A 203 -9.98 14.98 -7.93
CA ASN A 203 -9.18 14.61 -6.76
C ASN A 203 -9.91 13.71 -5.76
N ARG A 204 -11.19 13.99 -5.49
CA ARG A 204 -12.00 13.17 -4.56
C ARG A 204 -12.55 11.90 -5.20
N ASN A 205 -12.68 11.89 -6.52
CA ASN A 205 -13.36 10.84 -7.29
C ASN A 205 -12.47 10.27 -8.39
N ASN A 206 -11.15 10.27 -8.17
CA ASN A 206 -10.21 9.78 -9.15
C ASN A 206 -10.46 8.30 -9.43
N LYS A 207 -10.90 8.00 -10.67
CA LYS A 207 -11.24 6.64 -11.09
C LYS A 207 -10.02 5.74 -11.26
N GLU A 208 -8.82 6.32 -11.45
CA GLU A 208 -7.56 5.59 -11.56
C GLU A 208 -6.95 5.26 -10.19
N ALA A 209 -7.33 6.00 -9.14
CA ALA A 209 -6.75 5.78 -7.81
C ALA A 209 -7.22 4.43 -7.23
N LEU A 210 -6.26 3.61 -6.84
CA LEU A 210 -6.52 2.34 -6.17
C LEU A 210 -6.87 2.53 -4.69
N PHE A 211 -6.24 3.51 -4.06
CA PHE A 211 -6.46 3.85 -2.65
C PHE A 211 -6.18 5.34 -2.43
N ILE A 212 -7.06 6.00 -1.71
CA ILE A 212 -6.96 7.44 -1.40
C ILE A 212 -6.86 7.61 0.10
N ALA A 213 -5.73 8.12 0.58
CA ALA A 213 -5.62 8.59 1.95
C ALA A 213 -6.31 9.95 2.04
N ALA A 214 -7.58 9.98 2.45
CA ALA A 214 -8.31 11.22 2.63
C ALA A 214 -7.84 11.94 3.88
N GLY A 215 -7.37 13.18 3.71
CA GLY A 215 -7.14 14.11 4.82
C GLY A 215 -8.47 14.69 5.33
N PRO A 216 -8.50 15.25 6.55
CA PRO A 216 -9.64 16.00 7.04
C PRO A 216 -9.95 17.16 6.08
N ASP A 217 -11.23 17.54 6.00
CA ASP A 217 -11.66 18.63 5.13
C ASP A 217 -10.84 19.90 5.35
N ALA A 218 -10.39 20.49 4.25
CA ALA A 218 -9.50 21.65 4.23
C ALA A 218 -10.04 22.89 4.98
N THR A 219 -11.32 22.90 5.33
CA THR A 219 -11.98 24.01 6.05
C THR A 219 -11.51 24.17 7.50
N ASN A 220 -10.89 23.14 8.10
CA ASN A 220 -10.46 23.14 9.51
C ASN A 220 -8.95 23.09 9.71
N LEU A 221 -8.15 23.14 8.64
CA LEU A 221 -6.70 23.06 8.71
C LEU A 221 -6.10 24.45 8.56
N GLY A 222 -5.24 24.85 9.49
CA GLY A 222 -4.35 26.01 9.29
C GLY A 222 -3.45 25.81 8.07
N ILE A 223 -3.07 26.89 7.41
CA ILE A 223 -2.31 26.91 6.14
C ILE A 223 -1.10 25.98 6.17
N GLY A 224 -0.36 25.91 7.27
CA GLY A 224 0.82 25.06 7.40
C GLY A 224 0.52 23.53 7.45
N MET A 225 -0.69 23.14 7.85
CA MET A 225 -1.13 21.74 7.79
C MET A 225 -1.64 21.36 6.41
N LEU A 226 -2.20 22.32 5.67
CA LEU A 226 -2.62 22.13 4.28
C LEU A 226 -1.43 21.81 3.37
N GLU A 227 -0.33 22.54 3.50
CA GLU A 227 0.88 22.27 2.71
C GLU A 227 1.45 20.88 3.01
N HIS A 228 1.50 20.49 4.28
CA HIS A 228 2.05 19.18 4.67
C HIS A 228 1.17 18.02 4.25
N ASN A 229 -0.14 18.14 4.40
CA ASN A 229 -1.10 17.08 4.04
C ASN A 229 -1.33 16.98 2.54
N VAL A 230 -1.39 18.10 1.81
CA VAL A 230 -1.51 18.10 0.35
C VAL A 230 -0.28 17.47 -0.29
N ILE A 231 0.91 17.82 0.15
CA ILE A 231 2.16 17.22 -0.35
C ILE A 231 2.23 15.73 0.01
N THR A 232 1.86 15.34 1.24
CA THR A 232 1.90 13.93 1.65
C THR A 232 0.83 13.11 0.93
N THR A 233 -0.38 13.64 0.73
CA THR A 233 -1.45 12.98 -0.01
C THR A 233 -1.14 12.91 -1.50
N LEU A 234 -0.62 13.98 -2.10
CA LEU A 234 -0.12 14.00 -3.47
C LEU A 234 1.02 12.98 -3.67
N LEU A 235 1.99 12.93 -2.76
CA LEU A 235 3.09 11.99 -2.83
C LEU A 235 2.64 10.52 -2.72
N ILE A 236 1.68 10.21 -1.86
CA ILE A 236 1.12 8.87 -1.74
C ILE A 236 0.31 8.51 -3.01
N CYS A 237 -0.47 9.45 -3.54
CA CYS A 237 -1.19 9.26 -4.80
C CYS A 237 -0.25 9.15 -6.00
N ILE A 238 0.76 10.02 -6.12
CA ILE A 238 1.76 9.99 -7.19
C ILE A 238 2.56 8.69 -7.14
N GLN A 239 2.99 8.26 -5.97
CA GLN A 239 3.73 7.00 -5.83
C GLN A 239 2.88 5.78 -6.15
N SER A 240 1.61 5.75 -5.73
CA SER A 240 0.71 4.65 -6.07
C SER A 240 0.40 4.60 -7.56
N GLN A 241 0.21 5.75 -8.21
CA GLN A 241 -0.11 5.86 -9.63
C GLN A 241 1.11 5.64 -10.53
N ILE A 242 2.21 6.31 -10.27
CA ILE A 242 3.46 6.12 -11.05
C ILE A 242 3.99 4.70 -10.88
N LEU A 243 3.95 4.15 -9.67
CA LEU A 243 4.42 2.80 -9.43
C LEU A 243 3.47 1.75 -10.03
N SER A 244 2.15 1.98 -9.97
CA SER A 244 1.16 1.13 -10.65
C SER A 244 1.32 1.21 -12.17
N LEU A 245 1.54 2.39 -12.73
CA LEU A 245 1.80 2.56 -14.16
C LEU A 245 3.13 1.95 -14.58
N PHE A 246 4.21 2.10 -13.82
CA PHE A 246 5.50 1.47 -14.11
C PHE A 246 5.45 -0.06 -13.98
N ILE A 247 4.73 -0.59 -13.01
CA ILE A 247 4.55 -2.04 -12.85
C ILE A 247 3.68 -2.56 -14.01
N LEU A 248 2.58 -1.89 -14.33
CA LEU A 248 1.71 -2.25 -15.45
C LEU A 248 2.47 -2.19 -16.79
N LEU A 249 3.21 -1.13 -17.06
CA LEU A 249 4.05 -0.98 -18.26
C LEU A 249 5.20 -1.99 -18.30
N ARG A 250 5.78 -2.34 -17.16
CA ARG A 250 6.82 -3.37 -17.08
C ARG A 250 6.25 -4.76 -17.30
N ILE A 251 5.09 -5.06 -16.71
CA ILE A 251 4.35 -6.32 -16.94
C ILE A 251 3.96 -6.42 -18.44
N ILE A 252 3.34 -5.39 -19.01
CA ILE A 252 2.95 -5.33 -20.41
C ILE A 252 4.17 -5.54 -21.35
N ARG A 253 5.31 -4.91 -21.04
CA ARG A 253 6.55 -5.07 -21.79
C ARG A 253 7.14 -6.49 -21.69
N THR A 254 7.01 -7.11 -20.50
CA THR A 254 7.52 -8.47 -20.26
C THR A 254 6.66 -9.54 -20.95
N ILE A 255 5.35 -9.28 -21.15
CA ILE A 255 4.44 -10.19 -21.87
C ILE A 255 4.43 -9.98 -23.39
N GLY A 256 5.28 -9.09 -23.92
CA GLY A 256 5.44 -8.89 -25.36
C GLY A 256 4.26 -8.18 -26.05
N MET A 257 3.39 -7.50 -25.30
CA MET A 257 2.35 -6.66 -25.88
C MET A 257 2.93 -5.30 -26.29
N ASP A 258 2.66 -4.91 -27.52
CA ASP A 258 3.16 -3.65 -28.09
C ASP A 258 2.41 -2.46 -27.45
N VAL A 259 3.15 -1.64 -26.69
CA VAL A 259 2.65 -0.47 -25.95
C VAL A 259 1.86 0.55 -26.82
N PRO A 260 2.11 0.71 -28.13
CA PRO A 260 1.36 1.64 -28.98
C PRO A 260 -0.12 1.32 -29.19
N THR A 261 -0.56 0.09 -28.89
CA THR A 261 -1.94 -0.32 -29.14
C THR A 261 -2.88 -0.02 -27.95
N ILE A 262 -2.33 0.32 -26.78
CA ILE A 262 -3.09 0.56 -25.53
C ILE A 262 -3.16 2.07 -25.20
N ILE A 263 -2.36 2.92 -25.87
CA ILE A 263 -2.34 4.38 -25.68
C ILE A 263 -3.01 5.12 -26.87
N ARG A 264 -3.99 4.49 -27.48
CA ARG A 264 -4.88 5.18 -28.44
C ARG A 264 -6.29 5.21 -27.93
#